data_126f16758d6df4feaa2b28d0d7c140e0
#
_entry.id   126f16758d6df4feaa2b28d0d7c140e0
#
_cell.length_a   1.000
_cell.length_b   1.000
_cell.length_c   1.000
_cell.angle_alpha   90.00
_cell.angle_beta   90.00
_cell.angle_gamma   90.00
#
_symmetry.space_group_name_H-M   'P 1'
#
loop_
_entity.id
_entity.type
_entity.pdbx_description
1 polymer ?
#
loop_
_entity_poly.entity_id
_entity_poly.type
_entity_poly.pdbx_seq_one_letter_code
_entity_poly.pdbx_strand_id
1 'polypeptide(L)'
;MKKLLLFLCILTLNQALGQNTEVKLGADIWPPFTDVSENTSILTVLVQEALYRRNINSDIEFGKWKDVMNKIDGGELDGSPALWESPERMKKYFFSKPYLYSQLVLVGRKGSDVGATSFNDLEGKKIGIVQDYAYGDFEGRDKVELIDGKGNQNNLEKLLSGDIDYMLVDALIIQYMLKYQLNDVTAYLAIGQRPLMTKSLHLGLRKNVENAEFILREFDEEIAEMIADGTFNKILELNWIQADIDGDGVVELVLGGDLAGTSAPQNIYGLMMDESYRQKNEPKQYYVDGKLYESWDDIPKSYKLDLPKDDMPTEEDAKVKLKF
;
A
#
# COMPACT_ATOMS: atom_id res chain seq x y z
N MET A 1 -44.62 -23.21 -34.41
CA MET A 1 -43.76 -22.04 -34.71
C MET A 1 -43.54 -21.10 -33.50
N LYS A 2 -44.51 -20.81 -32.61
CA LYS A 2 -44.31 -19.91 -31.46
C LYS A 2 -43.34 -20.39 -30.39
N LYS A 3 -43.13 -21.71 -30.21
CA LYS A 3 -42.17 -22.27 -29.23
C LYS A 3 -40.70 -22.25 -29.69
N LEU A 4 -40.44 -22.16 -30.98
CA LEU A 4 -39.09 -22.09 -31.52
C LEU A 4 -38.48 -20.67 -31.41
N LEU A 5 -39.33 -19.62 -31.44
CA LEU A 5 -38.88 -18.24 -31.29
C LEU A 5 -38.46 -17.91 -29.83
N LEU A 6 -39.09 -18.57 -28.82
CA LEU A 6 -38.75 -18.37 -27.41
C LEU A 6 -37.40 -18.96 -27.05
N PHE A 7 -37.02 -20.07 -27.71
CA PHE A 7 -35.72 -20.74 -27.46
C PHE A 7 -34.54 -19.95 -28.12
N LEU A 8 -34.80 -19.25 -29.24
CA LEU A 8 -33.80 -18.42 -29.87
C LEU A 8 -33.48 -17.13 -29.10
N CYS A 9 -34.47 -16.54 -28.38
CA CYS A 9 -34.25 -15.36 -27.53
C CYS A 9 -33.42 -15.67 -26.26
N ILE A 10 -33.49 -16.90 -25.73
CA ILE A 10 -32.69 -17.29 -24.56
C ILE A 10 -31.23 -17.52 -24.93
N LEU A 11 -30.93 -17.96 -26.14
CA LEU A 11 -29.56 -18.17 -26.63
C LEU A 11 -28.83 -16.85 -26.94
N THR A 12 -29.54 -15.76 -27.22
CA THR A 12 -28.92 -14.47 -27.49
C THR A 12 -28.60 -13.67 -26.23
N LEU A 13 -29.25 -13.97 -25.09
CA LEU A 13 -28.93 -13.33 -23.81
C LEU A 13 -27.60 -13.83 -23.18
N ASN A 14 -27.15 -15.03 -23.55
CA ASN A 14 -25.89 -15.57 -23.01
C ASN A 14 -24.63 -15.16 -23.78
N GLN A 15 -24.74 -14.42 -24.88
CA GLN A 15 -23.57 -13.90 -25.62
C GLN A 15 -23.15 -12.48 -25.19
N ALA A 16 -23.91 -11.83 -24.32
CA ALA A 16 -23.58 -10.47 -23.84
C ALA A 16 -22.62 -10.44 -22.63
N LEU A 17 -22.20 -11.61 -22.12
CA LEU A 17 -21.34 -11.69 -20.91
C LEU A 17 -19.88 -12.05 -21.21
N GLY A 18 -19.40 -11.86 -22.43
CA GLY A 18 -18.06 -12.28 -22.84
C GLY A 18 -17.17 -11.19 -23.40
N GLN A 19 -17.39 -9.91 -23.13
CA GLN A 19 -16.36 -8.92 -23.41
C GLN A 19 -15.34 -8.99 -22.27
N ASN A 20 -14.15 -9.54 -22.57
CA ASN A 20 -12.99 -9.40 -21.70
C ASN A 20 -12.76 -7.90 -21.50
N THR A 21 -13.13 -7.38 -20.34
CA THR A 21 -12.81 -6.02 -19.95
C THR A 21 -11.31 -5.94 -19.78
N GLU A 22 -10.65 -5.02 -20.46
CA GLU A 22 -9.21 -4.79 -20.37
C GLU A 22 -8.96 -3.37 -19.87
N VAL A 23 -8.00 -3.20 -18.97
CA VAL A 23 -7.61 -1.91 -18.39
C VAL A 23 -6.12 -1.72 -18.56
N LYS A 24 -5.70 -0.60 -19.15
CA LYS A 24 -4.30 -0.22 -19.32
C LYS A 24 -3.89 0.76 -18.22
N LEU A 25 -3.06 0.30 -17.32
CA LEU A 25 -2.61 1.08 -16.18
C LEU A 25 -1.18 1.57 -16.37
N GLY A 26 -0.82 2.62 -15.67
CA GLY A 26 0.55 3.13 -15.61
C GLY A 26 1.04 3.33 -14.19
N ALA A 27 2.31 3.02 -13.95
CA ALA A 27 2.97 3.22 -12.68
C ALA A 27 4.40 3.74 -12.86
N ASP A 28 4.95 4.39 -11.84
CA ASP A 28 6.37 4.67 -11.75
C ASP A 28 7.12 3.52 -11.07
N ILE A 29 8.44 3.61 -11.05
CA ILE A 29 9.31 2.69 -10.30
C ILE A 29 9.39 3.18 -8.86
N TRP A 30 8.62 2.54 -7.99
CA TRP A 30 8.49 2.87 -6.57
C TRP A 30 8.50 1.60 -5.70
N PRO A 31 9.62 0.86 -5.66
CA PRO A 31 9.68 -0.39 -4.89
C PRO A 31 9.53 -0.13 -3.38
N PRO A 32 8.86 -1.02 -2.64
CA PRO A 32 8.30 -2.30 -3.07
C PRO A 32 6.88 -2.19 -3.65
N PHE A 33 6.33 -1.00 -3.82
CA PHE A 33 4.94 -0.81 -4.23
C PHE A 33 4.72 -1.13 -5.70
N THR A 34 5.50 -0.50 -6.58
CA THR A 34 5.39 -0.63 -8.02
C THR A 34 6.78 -0.78 -8.64
N ASP A 35 6.99 -1.82 -9.45
CA ASP A 35 8.26 -2.10 -10.12
C ASP A 35 8.05 -3.01 -11.33
N VAL A 36 9.02 -3.06 -12.23
CA VAL A 36 9.05 -4.01 -13.35
C VAL A 36 9.29 -5.44 -12.90
N SER A 37 9.83 -5.65 -11.70
CA SER A 37 10.05 -6.95 -11.08
C SER A 37 8.88 -7.28 -10.15
N GLU A 38 8.21 -8.40 -10.38
CA GLU A 38 7.08 -8.85 -9.53
C GLU A 38 7.48 -8.99 -8.06
N ASN A 39 8.72 -9.39 -7.77
CA ASN A 39 9.24 -9.55 -6.41
C ASN A 39 9.37 -8.23 -5.64
N THR A 40 9.30 -7.09 -6.34
CA THR A 40 9.43 -5.75 -5.78
C THR A 40 8.26 -4.85 -6.19
N SER A 41 7.09 -5.46 -6.48
CA SER A 41 5.93 -4.79 -7.07
C SER A 41 4.62 -5.22 -6.41
N ILE A 42 4.57 -5.16 -5.09
CA ILE A 42 3.47 -5.70 -4.29
C ILE A 42 2.09 -5.15 -4.67
N LEU A 43 1.99 -3.85 -5.03
CA LEU A 43 0.72 -3.24 -5.39
C LEU A 43 0.30 -3.57 -6.82
N THR A 44 1.24 -3.70 -7.76
CA THR A 44 0.87 -4.12 -9.11
C THR A 44 0.37 -5.56 -9.12
N VAL A 45 1.05 -6.45 -8.38
CA VAL A 45 0.60 -7.83 -8.19
C VAL A 45 -0.77 -7.88 -7.52
N LEU A 46 -0.98 -7.09 -6.47
CA LEU A 46 -2.27 -7.03 -5.75
C LEU A 46 -3.41 -6.58 -6.68
N VAL A 47 -3.21 -5.48 -7.40
CA VAL A 47 -4.23 -4.92 -8.29
C VAL A 47 -4.52 -5.85 -9.47
N GLN A 48 -3.49 -6.45 -10.06
CA GLN A 48 -3.67 -7.42 -11.15
C GLN A 48 -4.40 -8.67 -10.68
N GLU A 49 -4.07 -9.22 -9.51
CA GLU A 49 -4.76 -10.38 -8.94
C GLU A 49 -6.24 -10.06 -8.66
N ALA A 50 -6.52 -8.91 -8.04
CA ALA A 50 -7.90 -8.50 -7.75
C ALA A 50 -8.73 -8.35 -9.03
N LEU A 51 -8.21 -7.68 -10.05
CA LEU A 51 -8.89 -7.52 -11.33
C LEU A 51 -9.06 -8.86 -12.06
N TYR A 52 -8.01 -9.71 -12.06
CA TYR A 52 -8.04 -11.03 -12.69
C TYR A 52 -9.12 -11.94 -12.09
N ARG A 53 -9.28 -11.97 -10.78
CA ARG A 53 -10.32 -12.75 -10.10
C ARG A 53 -11.75 -12.31 -10.51
N ARG A 54 -11.91 -11.07 -10.95
CA ARG A 54 -13.17 -10.52 -11.48
C ARG A 54 -13.27 -10.58 -13.01
N ASN A 55 -12.41 -11.39 -13.68
CA ASN A 55 -12.33 -11.52 -15.13
C ASN A 55 -12.09 -10.18 -15.86
N ILE A 56 -11.33 -9.27 -15.24
CA ILE A 56 -10.88 -8.02 -15.81
C ILE A 56 -9.37 -8.15 -16.07
N ASN A 57 -8.96 -8.10 -17.34
CA ASN A 57 -7.56 -8.12 -17.71
C ASN A 57 -6.94 -6.75 -17.45
N SER A 58 -5.69 -6.74 -16.98
CA SER A 58 -4.96 -5.49 -16.80
C SER A 58 -3.53 -5.61 -17.30
N ASP A 59 -3.07 -4.56 -17.97
CA ASP A 59 -1.68 -4.39 -18.38
C ASP A 59 -1.11 -3.16 -17.69
N ILE A 60 0.15 -3.22 -17.25
CA ILE A 60 0.77 -2.13 -16.49
C ILE A 60 2.05 -1.69 -17.19
N GLU A 61 2.04 -0.45 -17.68
CA GLU A 61 3.22 0.22 -18.25
C GLU A 61 3.99 0.96 -17.16
N PHE A 62 5.30 0.79 -17.11
CA PHE A 62 6.18 1.50 -16.18
C PHE A 62 6.94 2.63 -16.85
N GLY A 63 7.06 3.75 -16.14
CA GLY A 63 7.76 4.92 -16.65
C GLY A 63 8.07 5.95 -15.57
N LYS A 64 8.60 7.11 -15.97
CA LYS A 64 8.71 8.24 -15.04
C LYS A 64 7.31 8.75 -14.70
N TRP A 65 7.06 9.04 -13.44
CA TRP A 65 5.73 9.44 -12.97
C TRP A 65 5.07 10.52 -13.83
N LYS A 66 5.81 11.58 -14.16
CA LYS A 66 5.31 12.66 -15.01
C LYS A 66 4.85 12.17 -16.39
N ASP A 67 5.61 11.26 -16.99
CA ASP A 67 5.30 10.73 -18.35
C ASP A 67 4.07 9.80 -18.27
N VAL A 68 3.99 8.99 -17.21
CA VAL A 68 2.83 8.14 -16.91
C VAL A 68 1.57 9.00 -16.74
N MET A 69 1.62 10.04 -15.93
CA MET A 69 0.49 10.95 -15.74
C MET A 69 0.07 11.65 -17.03
N ASN A 70 1.03 12.06 -17.87
CA ASN A 70 0.72 12.63 -19.19
C ASN A 70 -0.01 11.64 -20.10
N LYS A 71 0.39 10.37 -20.11
CA LYS A 71 -0.27 9.30 -20.88
C LYS A 71 -1.69 9.02 -20.34
N ILE A 72 -1.86 9.01 -19.02
CA ILE A 72 -3.19 8.85 -18.43
C ILE A 72 -4.07 10.05 -18.80
N ASP A 73 -3.62 11.27 -18.60
CA ASP A 73 -4.37 12.49 -18.94
C ASP A 73 -4.64 12.61 -20.44
N GLY A 74 -3.72 12.13 -21.28
CA GLY A 74 -3.84 12.09 -22.74
C GLY A 74 -4.74 10.98 -23.28
N GLY A 75 -5.09 10.00 -22.45
CA GLY A 75 -5.97 8.89 -22.84
C GLY A 75 -5.28 7.68 -23.47
N GLU A 76 -3.96 7.61 -23.40
CA GLU A 76 -3.19 6.43 -23.83
C GLU A 76 -3.26 5.31 -22.79
N LEU A 77 -3.35 5.69 -21.50
CA LEU A 77 -3.57 4.79 -20.38
C LEU A 77 -4.91 5.12 -19.69
N ASP A 78 -5.50 4.14 -19.05
CA ASP A 78 -6.81 4.26 -18.41
C ASP A 78 -6.71 4.79 -16.98
N GLY A 79 -5.60 4.54 -16.29
CA GLY A 79 -5.40 4.94 -14.91
C GLY A 79 -4.10 4.46 -14.31
N SER A 80 -4.07 4.39 -12.97
CA SER A 80 -2.90 3.91 -12.22
C SER A 80 -3.33 2.96 -11.11
N PRO A 81 -2.56 1.88 -10.86
CA PRO A 81 -2.84 0.95 -9.77
C PRO A 81 -2.63 1.58 -8.38
N ALA A 82 -1.78 2.58 -8.27
CA ALA A 82 -1.36 3.16 -6.99
C ALA A 82 -1.40 4.70 -7.03
N LEU A 83 -2.58 5.26 -6.87
CA LEU A 83 -2.81 6.70 -6.99
C LEU A 83 -3.24 7.29 -5.64
N TRP A 84 -2.51 8.30 -5.16
CA TRP A 84 -2.97 9.11 -4.05
C TRP A 84 -4.12 10.03 -4.49
N GLU A 85 -5.16 10.08 -3.70
CA GLU A 85 -6.27 10.99 -3.91
C GLU A 85 -5.86 12.45 -3.67
N SER A 86 -6.37 13.37 -4.49
CA SER A 86 -6.31 14.82 -4.26
C SER A 86 -7.51 15.51 -4.91
N PRO A 87 -7.89 16.73 -4.44
CA PRO A 87 -9.01 17.49 -5.03
C PRO A 87 -8.87 17.71 -6.54
N GLU A 88 -7.65 17.89 -7.04
CA GLU A 88 -7.36 18.07 -8.46
C GLU A 88 -7.59 16.77 -9.24
N ARG A 89 -7.12 15.65 -8.68
CA ARG A 89 -7.25 14.33 -9.28
C ARG A 89 -8.72 13.86 -9.28
N MET A 90 -9.49 14.13 -8.24
CA MET A 90 -10.91 13.81 -8.16
C MET A 90 -11.74 14.44 -9.28
N LYS A 91 -11.28 15.55 -9.88
CA LYS A 91 -11.95 16.18 -11.04
C LYS A 91 -11.84 15.33 -12.30
N LYS A 92 -10.76 14.55 -12.45
CA LYS A 92 -10.38 13.80 -13.66
C LYS A 92 -10.60 12.29 -13.53
N TYR A 93 -10.46 11.75 -12.33
CA TYR A 93 -10.46 10.32 -12.06
C TYR A 93 -11.62 9.92 -11.15
N PHE A 94 -12.09 8.69 -11.33
CA PHE A 94 -12.78 7.92 -10.30
C PHE A 94 -11.74 7.13 -9.51
N PHE A 95 -12.02 6.89 -8.23
CA PHE A 95 -11.15 6.16 -7.32
C PHE A 95 -11.89 4.96 -6.73
N SER A 96 -11.18 3.85 -6.55
CA SER A 96 -11.63 2.77 -5.68
C SER A 96 -11.77 3.27 -4.23
N LYS A 97 -12.33 2.47 -3.35
CA LYS A 97 -12.06 2.65 -1.91
C LYS A 97 -10.54 2.60 -1.68
N PRO A 98 -10.03 3.24 -0.63
CA PRO A 98 -8.62 3.09 -0.28
C PRO A 98 -8.35 1.63 0.08
N TYR A 99 -7.40 1.01 -0.61
CA TYR A 99 -7.01 -0.37 -0.33
C TYR A 99 -5.73 -0.47 0.50
N LEU A 100 -4.96 0.62 0.60
CA LEU A 100 -3.78 0.73 1.45
C LEU A 100 -3.60 2.19 1.86
N TYR A 101 -2.93 2.42 3.00
CA TYR A 101 -2.55 3.76 3.42
C TYR A 101 -1.03 3.89 3.45
N SER A 102 -0.51 4.79 2.64
CA SER A 102 0.87 5.21 2.65
C SER A 102 1.16 6.00 3.93
N GLN A 103 1.95 5.43 4.82
CA GLN A 103 2.28 6.02 6.12
C GLN A 103 3.65 6.68 6.06
N LEU A 104 3.70 7.98 5.83
CA LEU A 104 4.94 8.71 5.64
C LEU A 104 5.59 9.05 6.98
N VAL A 105 6.69 8.39 7.27
CA VAL A 105 7.51 8.60 8.46
C VAL A 105 8.69 9.50 8.20
N LEU A 106 9.16 10.17 9.26
CA LEU A 106 10.38 10.97 9.21
C LEU A 106 11.60 10.07 9.31
N VAL A 107 12.55 10.24 8.40
CA VAL A 107 13.85 9.56 8.46
C VAL A 107 14.96 10.59 8.46
N GLY A 108 15.87 10.48 9.43
CA GLY A 108 17.04 11.33 9.58
C GLY A 108 18.33 10.53 9.59
N ARG A 109 19.48 11.21 9.60
CA ARG A 109 20.79 10.57 9.86
C ARG A 109 20.82 10.00 11.26
N LYS A 110 21.66 9.00 11.49
CA LYS A 110 21.88 8.42 12.83
C LYS A 110 22.12 9.53 13.86
N GLY A 111 21.36 9.46 14.95
CA GLY A 111 21.40 10.46 16.04
C GLY A 111 20.53 11.69 15.80
N SER A 112 19.84 11.82 14.67
CA SER A 112 18.82 12.85 14.48
C SER A 112 17.60 12.55 15.36
N ASP A 113 16.97 13.61 15.88
CA ASP A 113 15.68 13.50 16.54
C ASP A 113 14.58 13.34 15.46
N VAL A 114 13.94 12.19 15.45
CA VAL A 114 12.83 11.81 14.55
C VAL A 114 11.52 11.67 15.29
N GLY A 115 11.43 12.19 16.51
CA GLY A 115 10.25 12.11 17.38
C GLY A 115 9.17 13.15 17.08
N ALA A 116 9.34 13.98 16.06
CA ALA A 116 8.32 14.97 15.64
C ALA A 116 6.96 14.30 15.42
N THR A 117 5.90 14.95 15.88
CA THR A 117 4.52 14.50 15.76
C THR A 117 3.71 15.34 14.78
N SER A 118 4.28 16.47 14.38
CA SER A 118 3.71 17.40 13.39
C SER A 118 4.82 18.12 12.63
N PHE A 119 4.47 18.72 11.49
CA PHE A 119 5.42 19.56 10.77
C PHE A 119 5.77 20.87 11.51
N ASN A 120 4.92 21.29 12.45
CA ASN A 120 5.22 22.43 13.32
C ASN A 120 6.46 22.18 14.19
N ASP A 121 6.72 20.92 14.56
CA ASP A 121 7.90 20.53 15.38
C ASP A 121 9.21 20.59 14.58
N LEU A 122 9.12 20.80 13.25
CA LEU A 122 10.25 20.76 12.32
C LEU A 122 10.56 22.14 11.70
N GLU A 123 10.23 23.22 12.41
CA GLU A 123 10.45 24.60 11.92
C GLU A 123 11.89 24.83 11.44
N GLY A 124 12.02 25.35 10.22
CA GLY A 124 13.30 25.65 9.57
C GLY A 124 14.07 24.44 9.06
N LYS A 125 13.50 23.22 9.13
CA LYS A 125 14.15 22.01 8.62
C LYS A 125 13.90 21.79 7.14
N LYS A 126 14.93 21.23 6.46
CA LYS A 126 14.86 20.79 5.08
C LYS A 126 14.41 19.35 5.01
N ILE A 127 13.25 19.10 4.39
CA ILE A 127 12.64 17.78 4.28
C ILE A 127 12.59 17.35 2.81
N GLY A 128 13.29 16.28 2.47
CA GLY A 128 13.26 15.67 1.15
C GLY A 128 11.93 14.96 0.89
N ILE A 129 11.30 15.31 -0.23
CA ILE A 129 10.07 14.70 -0.74
C ILE A 129 10.28 14.25 -2.18
N VAL A 130 9.43 13.39 -2.70
CA VAL A 130 9.47 12.96 -4.10
C VAL A 130 8.72 13.95 -4.97
N GLN A 131 9.39 14.44 -6.00
CA GLN A 131 8.83 15.42 -6.93
C GLN A 131 7.57 14.90 -7.62
N ASP A 132 6.60 15.78 -7.87
CA ASP A 132 5.34 15.52 -8.57
C ASP A 132 4.39 14.55 -7.84
N TYR A 133 4.69 14.16 -6.58
CA TYR A 133 3.75 13.43 -5.73
C TYR A 133 2.72 14.38 -5.09
N ALA A 134 1.50 13.87 -4.85
CA ALA A 134 0.37 14.66 -4.38
C ALA A 134 0.37 14.83 -2.85
N TYR A 135 1.38 15.47 -2.28
CA TYR A 135 1.42 15.73 -0.83
C TYR A 135 0.30 16.69 -0.40
N GLY A 136 -0.11 17.65 -1.27
CA GLY A 136 -1.15 18.62 -0.98
C GLY A 136 -0.71 19.70 0.03
N ASP A 137 -1.70 20.42 0.54
CA ASP A 137 -1.52 21.31 1.68
C ASP A 137 -1.72 20.53 2.98
N PHE A 138 -0.93 20.87 4.00
CA PHE A 138 -1.01 20.27 5.33
C PHE A 138 -0.55 21.31 6.38
N GLU A 139 -0.98 21.09 7.61
CA GLU A 139 -0.61 21.97 8.72
C GLU A 139 0.91 21.98 8.94
N GLY A 140 1.49 23.16 9.08
CA GLY A 140 2.93 23.36 9.27
C GLY A 140 3.76 23.29 7.98
N ARG A 141 3.14 23.22 6.79
CA ARG A 141 3.87 23.26 5.50
C ARG A 141 4.74 24.51 5.35
N ASP A 142 4.26 25.64 5.83
CA ASP A 142 4.95 26.93 5.81
C ASP A 142 6.13 27.01 6.80
N LYS A 143 6.24 26.06 7.72
CA LYS A 143 7.30 25.97 8.72
C LYS A 143 8.54 25.23 8.24
N VAL A 144 8.41 24.42 7.19
CA VAL A 144 9.47 23.55 6.69
C VAL A 144 9.86 23.93 5.25
N GLU A 145 11.11 23.64 4.89
CA GLU A 145 11.56 23.73 3.51
C GLU A 145 11.47 22.36 2.84
N LEU A 146 10.51 22.17 1.92
CA LEU A 146 10.38 20.95 1.15
C LEU A 146 11.34 20.95 -0.03
N ILE A 147 12.18 19.92 -0.11
CA ILE A 147 13.21 19.77 -1.15
C ILE A 147 12.83 18.60 -2.07
N ASP A 148 12.54 18.90 -3.31
CA ASP A 148 12.20 17.91 -4.32
C ASP A 148 13.40 17.01 -4.65
N GLY A 149 13.16 15.69 -4.59
CA GLY A 149 14.06 14.64 -5.08
C GLY A 149 13.42 13.86 -6.21
N LYS A 150 14.25 13.25 -7.06
CA LYS A 150 13.79 12.45 -8.20
C LYS A 150 13.16 11.11 -7.77
N GLY A 151 13.28 10.75 -6.50
CA GLY A 151 12.79 9.51 -5.89
C GLY A 151 13.46 9.31 -4.52
N ASN A 152 13.07 8.22 -3.83
CA ASN A 152 13.57 7.92 -2.49
C ASN A 152 15.09 7.73 -2.43
N GLN A 153 15.69 7.09 -3.45
CA GLN A 153 17.14 6.94 -3.53
C GLN A 153 17.86 8.28 -3.57
N ASN A 154 17.40 9.23 -4.39
CA ASN A 154 17.99 10.56 -4.47
C ASN A 154 17.80 11.36 -3.17
N ASN A 155 16.68 11.20 -2.48
CA ASN A 155 16.47 11.80 -1.17
C ASN A 155 17.38 11.19 -0.11
N LEU A 156 17.63 9.89 -0.16
CA LEU A 156 18.59 9.22 0.73
C LEU A 156 20.03 9.76 0.50
N GLU A 157 20.45 9.92 -0.75
CA GLU A 157 21.76 10.53 -1.08
C GLU A 157 21.87 11.95 -0.51
N LYS A 158 20.85 12.80 -0.70
CA LYS A 158 20.79 14.15 -0.13
C LYS A 158 20.80 14.14 1.41
N LEU A 159 20.12 13.17 2.03
CA LEU A 159 20.12 13.01 3.48
C LEU A 159 21.52 12.67 4.01
N LEU A 160 22.18 11.72 3.39
CA LEU A 160 23.52 11.29 3.80
C LEU A 160 24.58 12.34 3.53
N SER A 161 24.47 13.12 2.44
CA SER A 161 25.38 14.26 2.16
C SER A 161 25.14 15.46 3.08
N GLY A 162 23.97 15.56 3.72
CA GLY A 162 23.61 16.68 4.58
C GLY A 162 22.93 17.84 3.84
N ASP A 163 22.53 17.65 2.58
CA ASP A 163 21.78 18.65 1.81
C ASP A 163 20.37 18.84 2.33
N ILE A 164 19.81 17.78 2.97
CA ILE A 164 18.54 17.81 3.70
C ILE A 164 18.74 17.30 5.13
N ASP A 165 17.88 17.75 6.04
CA ASP A 165 17.88 17.30 7.43
C ASP A 165 17.16 15.96 7.60
N TYR A 166 16.05 15.80 6.91
CA TYR A 166 15.18 14.63 6.94
C TYR A 166 14.67 14.29 5.55
N MET A 167 14.20 13.05 5.38
CA MET A 167 13.35 12.66 4.26
C MET A 167 12.03 12.11 4.78
N LEU A 168 10.97 12.34 4.02
CA LEU A 168 9.64 11.78 4.27
C LEU A 168 9.47 10.57 3.36
N VAL A 169 9.29 9.38 3.96
CA VAL A 169 9.26 8.11 3.23
C VAL A 169 8.23 7.17 3.85
N ASP A 170 7.63 6.32 3.02
CA ASP A 170 6.66 5.35 3.49
C ASP A 170 7.29 4.31 4.43
N ALA A 171 6.61 4.00 5.53
CA ALA A 171 7.06 3.04 6.53
C ALA A 171 7.22 1.63 5.95
N LEU A 172 6.41 1.24 4.96
CA LEU A 172 6.52 -0.06 4.30
C LEU A 172 7.81 -0.18 3.48
N ILE A 173 8.27 0.91 2.85
CA ILE A 173 9.59 0.95 2.19
C ILE A 173 10.70 0.67 3.19
N ILE A 174 10.63 1.28 4.37
CA ILE A 174 11.62 1.04 5.43
C ILE A 174 11.57 -0.40 5.91
N GLN A 175 10.38 -0.98 6.12
CA GLN A 175 10.24 -2.39 6.50
C GLN A 175 10.82 -3.33 5.44
N TYR A 176 10.57 -3.04 4.17
CA TYR A 176 11.12 -3.78 3.05
C TYR A 176 12.67 -3.68 3.00
N MET A 177 13.21 -2.48 3.16
CA MET A 177 14.67 -2.27 3.21
C MET A 177 15.31 -3.05 4.36
N LEU A 178 14.70 -3.04 5.55
CA LEU A 178 15.17 -3.81 6.71
C LEU A 178 15.14 -5.32 6.46
N LYS A 179 14.12 -5.81 5.74
CA LYS A 179 13.91 -7.23 5.47
C LYS A 179 14.88 -7.77 4.38
N TYR A 180 15.10 -6.99 3.32
CA TYR A 180 15.73 -7.51 2.10
C TYR A 180 17.05 -6.85 1.69
N GLN A 181 17.29 -5.62 2.06
CA GLN A 181 18.38 -4.86 1.45
C GLN A 181 19.50 -4.47 2.41
N LEU A 182 19.22 -4.23 3.67
CA LEU A 182 20.18 -3.58 4.56
C LEU A 182 20.06 -4.12 5.99
N ASN A 183 20.86 -5.09 6.33
CA ASN A 183 21.03 -5.50 7.73
C ASN A 183 21.51 -4.36 8.65
N ASP A 184 21.83 -3.17 8.10
CA ASP A 184 22.48 -2.08 8.79
C ASP A 184 21.89 -0.68 8.54
N VAL A 185 20.61 -0.58 8.07
CA VAL A 185 19.93 0.74 7.88
C VAL A 185 19.98 1.55 9.18
N THR A 186 19.73 0.90 10.31
CA THR A 186 19.74 1.53 11.62
C THR A 186 21.12 1.98 12.09
N ALA A 187 22.20 1.52 11.46
CA ALA A 187 23.55 2.01 11.72
C ALA A 187 23.75 3.45 11.20
N TYR A 188 23.04 3.80 10.13
CA TYR A 188 23.22 5.10 9.45
C TYR A 188 22.01 6.03 9.57
N LEU A 189 20.82 5.47 9.83
CA LEU A 189 19.57 6.21 9.84
C LEU A 189 18.88 6.14 11.21
N ALA A 190 18.18 7.22 11.55
CA ALA A 190 17.16 7.29 12.58
C ALA A 190 15.79 7.28 11.89
N ILE A 191 14.86 6.44 12.36
CA ILE A 191 13.57 6.20 11.73
C ILE A 191 12.46 6.56 12.71
N GLY A 192 11.57 7.48 12.33
CA GLY A 192 10.39 7.87 13.09
C GLY A 192 9.41 6.69 13.22
N GLN A 193 8.85 6.55 14.41
CA GLN A 193 7.92 5.45 14.72
C GLN A 193 6.46 5.82 14.40
N ARG A 194 6.19 7.09 14.16
CA ARG A 194 4.85 7.61 13.89
C ARG A 194 4.85 8.31 12.53
N PRO A 195 3.84 8.10 11.69
CA PRO A 195 3.71 8.85 10.46
C PRO A 195 3.39 10.31 10.77
N LEU A 196 4.08 11.22 10.05
CA LEU A 196 3.73 12.63 10.01
C LEU A 196 2.58 12.92 9.04
N MET A 197 2.43 12.06 8.04
CA MET A 197 1.42 12.19 7.02
C MET A 197 0.95 10.80 6.59
N THR A 198 -0.34 10.68 6.33
CA THR A 198 -0.95 9.47 5.78
C THR A 198 -1.63 9.82 4.45
N LYS A 199 -1.42 9.02 3.43
CA LYS A 199 -2.04 9.15 2.11
C LYS A 199 -2.75 7.86 1.74
N SER A 200 -3.99 7.97 1.29
CA SER A 200 -4.73 6.83 0.79
C SER A 200 -4.24 6.41 -0.60
N LEU A 201 -4.09 5.11 -0.81
CA LEU A 201 -3.75 4.50 -2.10
C LEU A 201 -4.98 3.85 -2.71
N HIS A 202 -5.18 4.12 -3.99
CA HIS A 202 -6.36 3.73 -4.74
C HIS A 202 -5.98 3.21 -6.12
N LEU A 203 -6.78 2.30 -6.65
CA LEU A 203 -6.90 2.14 -8.10
C LEU A 203 -7.65 3.37 -8.63
N GLY A 204 -7.01 4.17 -9.47
CA GLY A 204 -7.61 5.36 -10.07
C GLY A 204 -7.79 5.19 -11.57
N LEU A 205 -9.02 5.43 -12.07
CA LEU A 205 -9.34 5.35 -13.50
C LEU A 205 -9.87 6.70 -13.99
N ARG A 206 -9.51 7.08 -15.23
CA ARG A 206 -10.08 8.28 -15.87
C ARG A 206 -11.61 8.17 -15.94
N LYS A 207 -12.30 9.27 -15.74
CA LYS A 207 -13.78 9.33 -15.76
C LYS A 207 -14.42 8.94 -17.08
N ASN A 208 -13.67 9.02 -18.18
CA ASN A 208 -14.15 8.66 -19.52
C ASN A 208 -13.74 7.23 -19.95
N VAL A 209 -13.18 6.42 -19.07
CA VAL A 209 -12.98 4.99 -19.30
C VAL A 209 -14.34 4.29 -19.27
N GLU A 210 -14.59 3.46 -20.28
CA GLU A 210 -15.82 2.69 -20.34
C GLU A 210 -15.93 1.75 -19.12
N ASN A 211 -17.08 1.76 -18.45
CA ASN A 211 -17.36 0.95 -17.27
C ASN A 211 -16.42 1.22 -16.06
N ALA A 212 -15.76 2.38 -15.97
CA ALA A 212 -14.81 2.69 -14.89
C ALA A 212 -15.40 2.45 -13.50
N GLU A 213 -16.62 2.93 -13.22
CA GLU A 213 -17.28 2.76 -11.92
C GLU A 213 -17.62 1.27 -11.62
N PHE A 214 -17.96 0.50 -12.64
CA PHE A 214 -18.16 -0.94 -12.50
C PHE A 214 -16.83 -1.62 -12.14
N ILE A 215 -15.75 -1.33 -12.86
CA ILE A 215 -14.42 -1.91 -12.63
C ILE A 215 -13.95 -1.61 -11.20
N LEU A 216 -14.11 -0.38 -10.74
CA LEU A 216 -13.72 0.03 -9.39
C LEU A 216 -14.55 -0.67 -8.30
N ARG A 217 -15.85 -0.83 -8.52
CA ARG A 217 -16.69 -1.58 -7.58
C ARG A 217 -16.28 -3.05 -7.49
N GLU A 218 -16.08 -3.73 -8.62
CA GLU A 218 -15.61 -5.12 -8.64
C GLU A 218 -14.25 -5.25 -7.95
N PHE A 219 -13.35 -4.28 -8.17
CA PHE A 219 -12.07 -4.22 -7.48
C PHE A 219 -12.25 -4.08 -5.95
N ASP A 220 -13.10 -3.17 -5.50
CA ASP A 220 -13.36 -2.94 -4.07
C ASP A 220 -13.92 -4.18 -3.37
N GLU A 221 -14.84 -4.89 -4.03
CA GLU A 221 -15.40 -6.14 -3.52
C GLU A 221 -14.34 -7.24 -3.43
N GLU A 222 -13.49 -7.35 -4.47
CA GLU A 222 -12.43 -8.36 -4.48
C GLU A 222 -11.35 -8.10 -3.44
N ILE A 223 -10.95 -6.84 -3.22
CA ILE A 223 -10.00 -6.49 -2.14
C ILE A 223 -10.54 -6.97 -0.78
N ALA A 224 -11.83 -6.79 -0.51
CA ALA A 224 -12.43 -7.28 0.73
C ALA A 224 -12.37 -8.82 0.84
N GLU A 225 -12.64 -9.55 -0.27
CA GLU A 225 -12.52 -11.00 -0.32
C GLU A 225 -11.05 -11.47 -0.13
N MET A 226 -10.10 -10.79 -0.75
CA MET A 226 -8.66 -11.09 -0.61
C MET A 226 -8.12 -10.83 0.81
N ILE A 227 -8.68 -9.85 1.52
CA ILE A 227 -8.38 -9.64 2.94
C ILE A 227 -8.93 -10.80 3.77
N ALA A 228 -10.17 -11.19 3.53
CA ALA A 228 -10.83 -12.27 4.27
C ALA A 228 -10.18 -13.64 4.04
N ASP A 229 -9.68 -13.92 2.82
CA ASP A 229 -9.03 -15.20 2.49
C ASP A 229 -7.51 -15.20 2.74
N GLY A 230 -6.94 -14.07 3.19
CA GLY A 230 -5.52 -13.91 3.51
C GLY A 230 -4.60 -13.67 2.31
N THR A 231 -5.13 -13.66 1.09
CA THR A 231 -4.32 -13.38 -0.12
C THR A 231 -3.70 -11.99 -0.07
N PHE A 232 -4.44 -11.02 0.46
CA PHE A 232 -3.97 -9.65 0.61
C PHE A 232 -2.69 -9.58 1.46
N ASN A 233 -2.72 -10.19 2.65
CA ASN A 233 -1.56 -10.26 3.54
C ASN A 233 -0.37 -10.96 2.89
N LYS A 234 -0.64 -12.05 2.16
CA LYS A 234 0.38 -12.84 1.49
C LYS A 234 1.11 -12.04 0.41
N ILE A 235 0.37 -11.29 -0.41
CA ILE A 235 0.96 -10.43 -1.46
C ILE A 235 1.77 -9.29 -0.85
N LEU A 236 1.27 -8.67 0.23
CA LEU A 236 1.98 -7.61 0.94
C LEU A 236 3.11 -8.13 1.83
N GLU A 237 3.25 -9.46 1.98
CA GLU A 237 4.20 -10.10 2.90
C GLU A 237 4.06 -9.63 4.35
N LEU A 238 2.83 -9.32 4.76
CA LEU A 238 2.49 -8.89 6.12
C LEU A 238 1.71 -9.99 6.83
N ASN A 239 2.26 -10.48 7.95
CA ASN A 239 1.57 -11.50 8.75
C ASN A 239 0.26 -10.98 9.32
N TRP A 240 0.27 -9.73 9.77
CA TRP A 240 -0.89 -9.04 10.34
C TRP A 240 -1.15 -7.73 9.63
N ILE A 241 -2.41 -7.42 9.46
CA ILE A 241 -2.90 -6.12 9.01
C ILE A 241 -3.99 -5.63 9.96
N GLN A 242 -4.26 -4.33 9.95
CA GLN A 242 -5.41 -3.74 10.62
C GLN A 242 -6.49 -3.41 9.59
N ALA A 243 -7.67 -3.98 9.74
CA ALA A 243 -8.81 -3.72 8.87
C ALA A 243 -10.13 -3.86 9.64
N ASP A 244 -11.14 -3.08 9.28
CA ASP A 244 -12.53 -3.29 9.68
C ASP A 244 -13.10 -4.37 8.74
N ILE A 245 -13.13 -5.62 9.22
CA ILE A 245 -13.44 -6.79 8.38
C ILE A 245 -14.94 -7.03 8.25
N ASP A 246 -15.73 -6.63 9.23
CA ASP A 246 -17.18 -6.85 9.25
C ASP A 246 -18.00 -5.57 9.01
N GLY A 247 -17.34 -4.41 8.91
CA GLY A 247 -17.97 -3.14 8.59
C GLY A 247 -18.68 -2.48 9.77
N ASP A 248 -18.37 -2.87 11.00
CA ASP A 248 -19.00 -2.34 12.22
C ASP A 248 -18.33 -1.02 12.71
N GLY A 249 -17.23 -0.60 12.08
CA GLY A 249 -16.45 0.58 12.43
C GLY A 249 -15.40 0.32 13.51
N VAL A 250 -15.21 -0.92 13.93
CA VAL A 250 -14.12 -1.37 14.79
C VAL A 250 -13.05 -1.99 13.88
N VAL A 251 -11.79 -1.81 14.22
CA VAL A 251 -10.68 -2.38 13.43
C VAL A 251 -10.16 -3.63 14.13
N GLU A 252 -10.04 -4.70 13.37
CA GLU A 252 -9.46 -5.95 13.80
C GLU A 252 -7.99 -6.06 13.37
N LEU A 253 -7.29 -6.95 14.08
CA LEU A 253 -6.01 -7.49 13.67
C LEU A 253 -6.25 -8.75 12.84
N VAL A 254 -6.04 -8.66 11.52
CA VAL A 254 -6.32 -9.73 10.58
C VAL A 254 -5.04 -10.51 10.28
N LEU A 255 -5.04 -11.81 10.60
CA LEU A 255 -3.95 -12.73 10.25
C LEU A 255 -4.13 -13.21 8.82
N GLY A 256 -3.09 -13.14 8.01
CA GLY A 256 -3.10 -13.70 6.67
C GLY A 256 -2.96 -15.21 6.68
N GLY A 257 -3.91 -15.88 6.09
CA GLY A 257 -4.01 -17.31 5.72
C GLY A 257 -2.90 -18.24 6.25
N ASP A 258 -1.99 -18.63 5.36
CA ASP A 258 -0.89 -19.56 5.66
C ASP A 258 0.26 -18.96 6.49
N LEU A 259 0.19 -17.68 6.82
CA LEU A 259 1.21 -17.00 7.61
C LEU A 259 1.04 -17.31 9.12
N ALA A 260 0.83 -18.60 9.42
CA ALA A 260 0.79 -19.08 10.79
C ALA A 260 2.05 -18.64 11.54
N GLY A 261 1.85 -18.16 12.74
CA GLY A 261 2.92 -18.20 13.69
C GLY A 261 3.67 -16.95 13.92
N THR A 262 3.04 -16.05 14.54
CA THR A 262 3.75 -14.88 15.00
C THR A 262 3.43 -14.62 16.45
N SER A 263 4.39 -14.01 17.14
CA SER A 263 4.11 -13.33 18.41
C SER A 263 2.96 -12.33 18.22
N ALA A 264 2.28 -11.99 19.29
CA ALA A 264 1.27 -10.92 19.30
C ALA A 264 1.81 -9.71 18.53
N PRO A 265 1.02 -9.16 17.61
CA PRO A 265 1.49 -8.13 16.69
C PRO A 265 1.93 -6.86 17.43
N GLN A 266 3.11 -6.37 17.07
CA GLN A 266 3.62 -5.08 17.50
C GLN A 266 3.92 -4.24 16.26
N ASN A 267 3.52 -2.98 16.23
CA ASN A 267 3.79 -2.04 15.11
C ASN A 267 3.22 -2.50 13.76
N ILE A 268 1.91 -2.66 13.69
CA ILE A 268 1.24 -3.17 12.49
C ILE A 268 0.97 -2.05 11.49
N TYR A 269 1.18 -2.37 10.22
CA TYR A 269 0.79 -1.50 9.12
C TYR A 269 -0.74 -1.52 8.96
N GLY A 270 -1.38 -0.36 9.13
CA GLY A 270 -2.84 -0.25 9.05
C GLY A 270 -3.32 -0.04 7.63
N LEU A 271 -4.39 -0.75 7.24
CA LEU A 271 -5.00 -0.61 5.93
C LEU A 271 -6.07 0.48 5.84
N MET A 272 -6.72 0.82 6.94
CA MET A 272 -7.90 1.68 6.92
C MET A 272 -7.90 2.70 8.05
N MET A 273 -6.83 3.51 8.15
CA MET A 273 -6.72 4.42 9.28
C MET A 273 -6.38 5.83 8.83
N ASP A 274 -7.34 6.72 8.87
CA ASP A 274 -7.03 8.12 9.02
C ASP A 274 -6.44 8.38 10.43
N GLU A 275 -5.72 9.49 10.59
CA GLU A 275 -5.11 9.82 11.87
C GLU A 275 -6.13 9.95 13.02
N SER A 276 -7.39 10.30 12.72
CA SER A 276 -8.47 10.43 13.69
C SER A 276 -8.86 9.08 14.29
N TYR A 277 -8.71 8.01 13.52
CA TYR A 277 -9.01 6.65 13.93
C TYR A 277 -7.91 6.09 14.84
N ARG A 278 -6.62 6.31 14.49
CA ARG A 278 -5.46 5.87 15.29
C ARG A 278 -5.44 6.38 16.72
N GLN A 279 -5.97 7.58 16.94
CA GLN A 279 -5.97 8.19 18.28
C GLN A 279 -7.07 7.65 19.20
N LYS A 280 -8.10 6.98 18.63
CA LYS A 280 -9.31 6.62 19.37
C LYS A 280 -9.45 5.14 19.68
N ASN A 281 -8.89 4.25 18.88
CA ASN A 281 -9.16 2.82 19.00
C ASN A 281 -7.88 2.00 18.82
N GLU A 282 -7.36 1.41 19.90
CA GLU A 282 -6.46 0.27 19.78
C GLU A 282 -7.31 -0.93 19.34
N PRO A 283 -6.88 -1.71 18.31
CA PRO A 283 -7.61 -2.89 17.89
C PRO A 283 -7.67 -3.87 19.06
N LYS A 284 -8.88 -4.32 19.39
CA LYS A 284 -9.13 -5.18 20.54
C LYS A 284 -9.41 -6.63 20.16
N GLN A 285 -9.69 -6.86 18.90
CA GLN A 285 -10.10 -8.17 18.39
C GLN A 285 -9.14 -8.67 17.32
N TYR A 286 -9.10 -9.99 17.16
CA TYR A 286 -8.26 -10.69 16.20
C TYR A 286 -9.16 -11.47 15.23
N TYR A 287 -8.96 -11.30 13.95
CA TYR A 287 -9.60 -12.08 12.91
C TYR A 287 -8.61 -13.11 12.37
N VAL A 288 -8.90 -14.38 12.60
CA VAL A 288 -8.02 -15.49 12.23
C VAL A 288 -8.85 -16.61 11.62
N ASP A 289 -8.53 -17.00 10.40
CA ASP A 289 -9.20 -18.09 9.67
C ASP A 289 -10.73 -17.97 9.70
N GLY A 290 -11.23 -16.80 9.32
CA GLY A 290 -12.67 -16.55 9.22
C GLY A 290 -13.38 -16.36 10.57
N LYS A 291 -12.67 -16.22 11.69
CA LYS A 291 -13.24 -16.09 13.03
C LYS A 291 -12.68 -14.92 13.81
N LEU A 292 -13.54 -14.26 14.59
CA LEU A 292 -13.17 -13.23 15.54
C LEU A 292 -12.81 -13.85 16.90
N TYR A 293 -11.77 -13.30 17.53
CA TYR A 293 -11.29 -13.66 18.87
C TYR A 293 -11.09 -12.39 19.68
N GLU A 294 -11.57 -12.40 20.93
CA GLU A 294 -11.51 -11.23 21.83
C GLU A 294 -10.11 -10.95 22.36
N SER A 295 -9.26 -11.97 22.45
CA SER A 295 -7.91 -11.84 22.97
C SER A 295 -6.91 -12.73 22.24
N TRP A 296 -5.61 -12.39 22.36
CA TRP A 296 -4.52 -13.23 21.86
C TRP A 296 -4.59 -14.66 22.43
N ASP A 297 -4.96 -14.79 23.69
CA ASP A 297 -4.97 -16.10 24.36
C ASP A 297 -6.04 -17.02 23.82
N ASP A 298 -7.14 -16.50 23.30
CA ASP A 298 -8.25 -17.27 22.71
C ASP A 298 -7.93 -17.85 21.34
N ILE A 299 -6.92 -17.30 20.64
CA ILE A 299 -6.50 -17.81 19.33
C ILE A 299 -5.91 -19.22 19.49
N PRO A 300 -6.35 -20.21 18.65
CA PRO A 300 -5.81 -21.56 18.70
C PRO A 300 -4.27 -21.61 18.54
N LYS A 301 -3.65 -22.53 19.29
CA LYS A 301 -2.17 -22.69 19.27
C LYS A 301 -1.61 -23.01 17.87
N SER A 302 -2.41 -23.62 17.00
CA SER A 302 -2.01 -23.89 15.61
C SER A 302 -1.68 -22.64 14.79
N TYR A 303 -2.21 -21.49 15.19
CA TYR A 303 -1.92 -20.18 14.59
C TYR A 303 -0.83 -19.38 15.36
N LYS A 304 -0.30 -19.97 16.41
CA LYS A 304 0.78 -19.37 17.23
C LYS A 304 2.04 -20.19 17.02
N LEU A 305 3.08 -19.64 16.38
CA LEU A 305 4.39 -20.31 16.41
C LEU A 305 4.97 -20.19 17.81
N ASP A 306 5.18 -21.34 18.44
CA ASP A 306 6.25 -21.47 19.42
C ASP A 306 7.57 -21.36 18.64
N LEU A 307 8.08 -20.17 18.43
CA LEU A 307 9.46 -20.02 17.99
C LEU A 307 10.33 -20.71 19.05
N PRO A 308 11.15 -21.72 18.71
CA PRO A 308 12.14 -22.23 19.63
C PRO A 308 12.96 -21.03 20.11
N LYS A 309 13.17 -20.90 21.41
CA LYS A 309 13.91 -19.80 22.01
C LYS A 309 15.35 -19.66 21.51
N ASP A 310 15.83 -20.61 20.72
CA ASP A 310 17.20 -20.76 20.24
C ASP A 310 17.40 -20.43 18.76
N ASP A 311 16.34 -20.11 17.98
CA ASP A 311 16.44 -19.76 16.55
C ASP A 311 16.24 -18.25 16.27
N MET A 312 16.58 -17.40 17.19
CA MET A 312 16.88 -16.00 16.84
C MET A 312 18.15 -16.02 15.99
N PRO A 313 18.13 -15.53 14.74
CA PRO A 313 19.35 -15.43 13.95
C PRO A 313 20.38 -14.66 14.76
N THR A 314 21.52 -15.27 15.00
CA THR A 314 22.65 -14.61 15.65
C THR A 314 23.17 -13.51 14.75
N GLU A 315 23.82 -12.49 15.30
CA GLU A 315 24.44 -11.39 14.51
C GLU A 315 25.39 -11.90 13.40
N GLU A 316 25.82 -13.15 13.46
CA GLU A 316 26.67 -13.79 12.46
C GLU A 316 25.91 -14.26 11.21
N ASP A 317 24.65 -14.63 11.32
CA ASP A 317 23.82 -15.08 10.18
C ASP A 317 23.38 -13.90 9.29
N ALA A 318 23.47 -12.67 9.80
CA ALA A 318 23.06 -11.44 9.14
C ALA A 318 24.11 -10.87 8.16
N LYS A 319 25.26 -11.53 7.95
CA LYS A 319 26.31 -11.03 7.02
C LYS A 319 26.10 -11.51 5.59
N VAL A 320 25.08 -11.06 4.93
CA VAL A 320 25.01 -11.15 3.46
C VAL A 320 25.88 -10.05 2.87
N LYS A 321 26.98 -10.46 2.24
CA LYS A 321 27.89 -9.57 1.53
C LYS A 321 27.17 -8.94 0.33
N LEU A 322 26.94 -7.65 0.38
CA LEU A 322 26.58 -6.84 -0.77
C LEU A 322 27.75 -6.86 -1.77
N LYS A 323 27.51 -7.38 -2.96
CA LYS A 323 28.31 -7.06 -4.14
C LYS A 323 27.54 -6.01 -4.92
N PHE A 324 28.15 -4.83 -5.03
CA PHE A 324 27.76 -3.77 -5.96
C PHE A 324 28.16 -4.17 -7.39
#